data_f59a419508e5609eaa1142dcf1217793
#
_entry.id   f59a419508e5609eaa1142dcf1217793
#
_cell.length_a   1.000
_cell.length_b   1.000
_cell.length_c   1.000
_cell.angle_alpha   90.00
_cell.angle_beta   90.00
_cell.angle_gamma   90.00
#
_symmetry.space_group_name_H-M   'P 1'
#
loop_
_entity.id
_entity.type
_entity.pdbx_description
1 polymer ?
#
loop_
_entity_poly.entity_id
_entity_poly.type
_entity_poly.pdbx_seq_one_letter_code
_entity_poly.pdbx_strand_id
1 'polypeptide(L)'
;MSDSELFWNASITDLKRGFLEQDKYFTCLLCGKEIEKGIIYSDSGTLYEAEKFIEIHILKAHHSVFDYLINLDKRLTGLTDHQKKLLDLFYQGKNNSEIQKEMNIGSVSTIRNHRFQFKERERQSKLFLVLMEILKEKDQFAPVFVSLHKNAKIVDQRYNVTEEEKEKIIKNFFSKETIGHLKAFPAKEKYKLIILREFASDFKKNRKYDEKEVNQIIKKRYTDFVTIRRYLIEYGFMERKPDGSQYWLKEGL
;
A
#
# COMPACT_ATOMS: atom_id res chain seq x y z
N MET A 1 -7.21 -6.65 -11.43
CA MET A 1 -7.06 -6.24 -10.02
C MET A 1 -5.91 -5.26 -9.89
N SER A 2 -6.06 -4.22 -9.07
CA SER A 2 -4.93 -3.35 -8.71
C SER A 2 -3.98 -4.07 -7.74
N ASP A 3 -2.70 -3.63 -7.66
CA ASP A 3 -1.74 -4.23 -6.71
C ASP A 3 -2.21 -4.11 -5.26
N SER A 4 -3.00 -3.07 -4.96
CA SER A 4 -3.60 -2.89 -3.65
C SER A 4 -4.71 -3.89 -3.36
N GLU A 5 -5.54 -4.21 -4.34
CA GLU A 5 -6.56 -5.26 -4.20
C GLU A 5 -5.93 -6.63 -4.02
N LEU A 6 -4.88 -6.96 -4.78
CA LEU A 6 -4.14 -8.20 -4.59
C LEU A 6 -3.58 -8.32 -3.17
N PHE A 7 -3.00 -7.22 -2.63
CA PHE A 7 -2.45 -7.21 -1.28
C PHE A 7 -3.54 -7.42 -0.21
N TRP A 8 -4.65 -6.67 -0.27
CA TRP A 8 -5.68 -6.74 0.77
C TRP A 8 -6.53 -8.01 0.71
N ASN A 9 -6.62 -8.66 -0.45
CA ASN A 9 -7.35 -9.91 -0.65
C ASN A 9 -6.46 -11.16 -0.52
N ALA A 10 -5.14 -11.00 -0.39
CA ALA A 10 -4.22 -12.12 -0.23
C ALA A 10 -4.44 -12.84 1.11
N SER A 11 -4.21 -14.15 1.10
CA SER A 11 -4.23 -14.94 2.33
C SER A 11 -3.10 -14.51 3.30
N ILE A 12 -3.25 -14.83 4.59
CA ILE A 12 -2.18 -14.59 5.57
C ILE A 12 -0.90 -15.33 5.16
N THR A 13 -1.01 -16.49 4.56
CA THR A 13 0.13 -17.28 4.07
C THR A 13 0.83 -16.55 2.92
N ASP A 14 0.10 -16.03 1.96
CA ASP A 14 0.65 -15.28 0.84
C ASP A 14 1.29 -13.96 1.29
N LEU A 15 0.62 -13.23 2.19
CA LEU A 15 1.19 -12.02 2.79
C LEU A 15 2.48 -12.31 3.54
N LYS A 16 2.57 -13.44 4.27
CA LYS A 16 3.77 -13.84 5.01
C LYS A 16 4.94 -14.18 4.08
N ARG A 17 4.69 -14.83 2.94
CA ARG A 17 5.73 -15.12 1.94
C ARG A 17 6.04 -13.91 1.04
N GLY A 18 5.14 -12.93 0.98
CA GLY A 18 5.31 -11.65 0.26
C GLY A 18 4.97 -11.69 -1.22
N PHE A 19 4.47 -12.80 -1.73
CA PHE A 19 4.06 -12.94 -3.13
C PHE A 19 2.85 -13.86 -3.28
N LEU A 20 2.10 -13.63 -4.35
CA LEU A 20 0.97 -14.46 -4.78
C LEU A 20 1.41 -15.33 -5.97
N GLU A 21 1.07 -16.61 -5.93
CA GLU A 21 1.22 -17.51 -7.04
C GLU A 21 -0.05 -17.50 -7.90
N GLN A 22 0.12 -17.21 -9.20
CA GLN A 22 -0.91 -17.23 -10.23
C GLN A 22 -0.53 -18.25 -11.30
N ASP A 23 -1.40 -18.52 -12.27
CA ASP A 23 -1.16 -19.54 -13.30
C ASP A 23 0.16 -19.31 -14.04
N LYS A 24 0.41 -18.09 -14.50
CA LYS A 24 1.58 -17.72 -15.32
C LYS A 24 2.67 -16.97 -14.58
N TYR A 25 2.37 -16.36 -13.45
CA TYR A 25 3.26 -15.43 -12.75
C TYR A 25 3.31 -15.68 -11.26
N PHE A 26 4.44 -15.32 -10.67
CA PHE A 26 4.52 -14.95 -9.26
C PHE A 26 4.47 -13.43 -9.16
N THR A 27 3.52 -12.89 -8.41
CA THR A 27 3.36 -11.44 -8.25
C THR A 27 3.77 -11.01 -6.85
N CYS A 28 4.76 -10.13 -6.76
CA CYS A 28 5.19 -9.53 -5.48
C CYS A 28 4.03 -8.69 -4.89
N LEU A 29 3.53 -9.08 -3.73
CA LEU A 29 2.46 -8.35 -3.04
C LEU A 29 2.92 -6.98 -2.51
N LEU A 30 4.23 -6.75 -2.42
CA LEU A 30 4.79 -5.52 -1.86
C LEU A 30 4.88 -4.40 -2.92
N CYS A 31 5.24 -4.71 -4.17
CA CYS A 31 5.42 -3.71 -5.23
C CYS A 31 4.68 -4.02 -6.55
N GLY A 32 4.03 -5.17 -6.67
CA GLY A 32 3.32 -5.57 -7.89
C GLY A 32 4.22 -6.11 -9.01
N LYS A 33 5.52 -6.36 -8.75
CA LYS A 33 6.41 -6.96 -9.74
C LYS A 33 5.98 -8.38 -10.07
N GLU A 34 5.81 -8.66 -11.37
CA GLU A 34 5.48 -9.98 -11.89
C GLU A 34 6.74 -10.70 -12.37
N ILE A 35 6.84 -11.99 -12.05
CA ILE A 35 7.89 -12.92 -12.46
C ILE A 35 7.22 -14.07 -13.19
N GLU A 36 7.48 -14.23 -14.48
CA GLU A 36 6.86 -15.25 -15.33
C GLU A 36 7.40 -16.64 -15.00
N LYS A 37 6.51 -17.61 -14.83
CA LYS A 37 6.86 -19.02 -14.60
C LYS A 37 7.43 -19.66 -15.87
N GLY A 38 8.31 -20.63 -15.71
CA GLY A 38 8.93 -21.34 -16.83
C GLY A 38 10.09 -20.58 -17.47
N ILE A 39 10.44 -19.42 -16.97
CA ILE A 39 11.63 -18.66 -17.39
C ILE A 39 12.71 -18.80 -16.33
N ILE A 40 13.95 -18.91 -16.78
CA ILE A 40 15.15 -18.89 -15.92
C ILE A 40 15.69 -17.46 -15.85
N TYR A 41 15.83 -16.96 -14.65
CA TYR A 41 16.29 -15.60 -14.37
C TYR A 41 17.74 -15.61 -13.92
N SER A 42 18.52 -14.64 -14.41
CA SER A 42 19.91 -14.46 -13.98
C SER A 42 20.01 -13.32 -12.97
N ASP A 43 20.71 -13.58 -11.87
CA ASP A 43 21.08 -12.58 -10.88
C ASP A 43 22.52 -12.79 -10.41
N SER A 44 23.36 -11.77 -10.58
CA SER A 44 24.78 -11.80 -10.18
C SER A 44 25.53 -13.04 -10.69
N GLY A 45 25.19 -13.51 -11.91
CA GLY A 45 25.83 -14.68 -12.55
C GLY A 45 25.23 -16.03 -12.13
N THR A 46 24.27 -16.07 -11.23
CA THR A 46 23.56 -17.29 -10.83
C THR A 46 22.20 -17.36 -11.50
N LEU A 47 21.79 -18.54 -11.94
CA LEU A 47 20.50 -18.79 -12.58
C LEU A 47 19.49 -19.32 -11.56
N TYR A 48 18.27 -18.80 -11.62
CA TYR A 48 17.20 -19.12 -10.69
C TYR A 48 15.88 -19.40 -11.42
N GLU A 49 15.13 -20.34 -10.92
CA GLU A 49 13.73 -20.49 -11.29
C GLU A 49 12.90 -19.32 -10.76
N ALA A 50 11.74 -19.10 -11.37
CA ALA A 50 10.87 -17.94 -11.10
C ALA A 50 10.49 -17.80 -9.62
N GLU A 51 10.18 -18.91 -8.92
CA GLU A 51 9.84 -18.90 -7.51
C GLU A 51 11.02 -18.43 -6.64
N LYS A 52 12.21 -18.97 -6.88
CA LYS A 52 13.40 -18.52 -6.15
C LYS A 52 13.77 -17.08 -6.48
N PHE A 53 13.54 -16.67 -7.72
CA PHE A 53 13.84 -15.31 -8.16
C PHE A 53 12.91 -14.26 -7.52
N ILE A 54 11.61 -14.57 -7.27
CA ILE A 54 10.71 -13.66 -6.54
C ILE A 54 11.14 -13.50 -5.09
N GLU A 55 11.61 -14.56 -4.42
CA GLU A 55 12.17 -14.46 -3.06
C GLU A 55 13.41 -13.55 -3.02
N ILE A 56 14.33 -13.70 -3.99
CA ILE A 56 15.52 -12.85 -4.13
C ILE A 56 15.11 -11.40 -4.38
N HIS A 57 14.08 -11.17 -5.22
CA HIS A 57 13.55 -9.84 -5.44
C HIS A 57 13.04 -9.22 -4.13
N ILE A 58 12.26 -9.97 -3.32
CA ILE A 58 11.78 -9.47 -2.03
C ILE A 58 12.94 -9.06 -1.13
N LEU A 59 13.97 -9.90 -1.03
CA LEU A 59 15.14 -9.62 -0.22
C LEU A 59 15.89 -8.36 -0.70
N LYS A 60 16.08 -8.21 -2.00
CA LYS A 60 16.85 -7.08 -2.57
C LYS A 60 16.09 -5.77 -2.59
N ALA A 61 14.80 -5.81 -2.95
CA ALA A 61 13.99 -4.61 -3.11
C ALA A 61 13.34 -4.14 -1.81
N HIS A 62 13.02 -5.08 -0.90
CA HIS A 62 12.20 -4.79 0.29
C HIS A 62 12.88 -5.21 1.60
N HIS A 63 14.11 -5.73 1.56
CA HIS A 63 14.86 -6.33 2.68
C HIS A 63 14.17 -7.56 3.27
N SER A 64 12.94 -7.44 3.71
CA SER A 64 12.06 -8.55 4.13
C SER A 64 10.59 -8.13 4.06
N VAL A 65 9.70 -9.12 4.11
CA VAL A 65 8.25 -8.86 4.26
C VAL A 65 7.98 -8.15 5.59
N PHE A 66 8.67 -8.53 6.65
CA PHE A 66 8.54 -7.90 7.96
C PHE A 66 8.90 -6.41 7.91
N ASP A 67 10.06 -6.07 7.32
CA ASP A 67 10.51 -4.68 7.18
C ASP A 67 9.52 -3.85 6.37
N TYR A 68 8.98 -4.40 5.31
CA TYR A 68 7.97 -3.70 4.52
C TYR A 68 6.72 -3.44 5.36
N LEU A 69 6.15 -4.47 6.00
CA LEU A 69 4.89 -4.37 6.74
C LEU A 69 4.99 -3.45 7.96
N ILE A 70 6.09 -3.52 8.72
CA ILE A 70 6.27 -2.68 9.91
C ILE A 70 6.43 -1.20 9.57
N ASN A 71 6.93 -0.90 8.36
CA ASN A 71 7.12 0.47 7.87
C ASN A 71 5.88 1.05 7.19
N LEU A 72 4.80 0.29 7.00
CA LEU A 72 3.53 0.85 6.55
C LEU A 72 3.03 1.92 7.53
N ASP A 73 2.21 2.85 7.01
CA ASP A 73 1.66 3.94 7.83
C ASP A 73 0.98 3.41 9.11
N LYS A 74 1.14 4.15 10.21
CA LYS A 74 0.54 3.79 11.51
C LYS A 74 -0.97 3.64 11.46
N ARG A 75 -1.64 4.31 10.53
CA ARG A 75 -3.10 4.20 10.34
C ARG A 75 -3.51 2.87 9.72
N LEU A 76 -2.62 2.24 8.94
CA LEU A 76 -2.81 0.89 8.40
C LEU A 76 -2.45 -0.18 9.42
N THR A 77 -1.31 -0.02 10.08
CA THR A 77 -0.80 -1.00 11.05
C THR A 77 -1.46 -0.86 12.42
N GLY A 78 -1.94 0.34 12.76
CA GLY A 78 -2.36 0.70 14.12
C GLY A 78 -1.24 0.63 15.17
N LEU A 79 0.04 0.69 14.72
CA LEU A 79 1.22 0.63 15.59
C LEU A 79 1.79 2.03 15.80
N THR A 80 2.13 2.35 17.05
CA THR A 80 2.94 3.53 17.38
C THR A 80 4.41 3.30 17.01
N ASP A 81 5.21 4.36 16.84
CA ASP A 81 6.63 4.25 16.51
C ASP A 81 7.39 3.46 17.61
N HIS A 82 7.02 3.63 18.87
CA HIS A 82 7.54 2.85 20.00
C HIS A 82 7.22 1.35 19.85
N GLN A 83 5.99 1.01 19.47
CA GLN A 83 5.59 -0.39 19.24
C GLN A 83 6.28 -1.00 18.03
N LYS A 84 6.48 -0.23 16.94
CA LYS A 84 7.25 -0.66 15.78
C LYS A 84 8.67 -1.02 16.17
N LYS A 85 9.34 -0.14 16.92
CA LYS A 85 10.70 -0.39 17.41
C LYS A 85 10.79 -1.63 18.31
N LEU A 86 9.82 -1.84 19.19
CA LEU A 86 9.75 -3.06 20.02
C LEU A 86 9.61 -4.32 19.17
N LEU A 87 8.70 -4.32 18.18
CA LEU A 87 8.49 -5.46 17.29
C LEU A 87 9.74 -5.75 16.47
N ASP A 88 10.44 -4.72 15.98
CA ASP A 88 11.69 -4.87 15.27
C ASP A 88 12.78 -5.53 16.14
N LEU A 89 12.95 -5.10 17.38
CA LEU A 89 13.89 -5.71 18.32
C LEU A 89 13.51 -7.16 18.67
N PHE A 90 12.21 -7.46 18.74
CA PHE A 90 11.74 -8.85 18.90
C PHE A 90 12.04 -9.70 17.67
N TYR A 91 11.91 -9.15 16.47
CA TYR A 91 12.22 -9.81 15.22
C TYR A 91 13.72 -10.11 15.07
N GLN A 92 14.58 -9.21 15.58
CA GLN A 92 16.03 -9.41 15.68
C GLN A 92 16.44 -10.46 16.73
N GLY A 93 15.49 -11.04 17.49
CA GLY A 93 15.75 -12.06 18.50
C GLY A 93 16.32 -11.53 19.81
N LYS A 94 16.32 -10.21 20.03
CA LYS A 94 16.85 -9.62 21.27
C LYS A 94 16.05 -10.05 22.50
N ASN A 95 16.77 -10.32 23.60
CA ASN A 95 16.15 -10.62 24.88
C ASN A 95 15.64 -9.35 25.61
N ASN A 96 14.81 -9.53 26.64
CA ASN A 96 14.18 -8.40 27.31
C ASN A 96 15.17 -7.44 27.98
N SER A 97 16.32 -7.94 28.46
CA SER A 97 17.35 -7.09 29.10
C SER A 97 18.11 -6.24 28.08
N GLU A 98 18.38 -6.77 26.89
CA GLU A 98 18.97 -6.04 25.78
C GLU A 98 18.03 -4.92 25.29
N ILE A 99 16.73 -5.25 25.12
CA ILE A 99 15.70 -4.30 24.70
C ILE A 99 15.52 -3.19 25.75
N GLN A 100 15.55 -3.53 27.04
CA GLN A 100 15.48 -2.55 28.13
C GLN A 100 16.57 -1.50 28.00
N LYS A 101 17.81 -1.95 27.78
CA LYS A 101 18.96 -1.06 27.64
C LYS A 101 18.87 -0.20 26.38
N GLU A 102 18.55 -0.82 25.24
CA GLU A 102 18.54 -0.14 23.94
C GLU A 102 17.42 0.90 23.81
N MET A 103 16.27 0.62 24.39
CA MET A 103 15.13 1.54 24.37
C MET A 103 15.05 2.45 25.60
N ASN A 104 16.00 2.32 26.54
CA ASN A 104 16.01 3.04 27.80
C ASN A 104 14.67 2.90 28.57
N ILE A 105 14.16 1.67 28.66
CA ILE A 105 12.91 1.36 29.35
C ILE A 105 13.21 1.06 30.81
N GLY A 106 12.41 1.64 31.74
CA GLY A 106 12.65 1.57 33.18
C GLY A 106 12.66 0.14 33.78
N SER A 107 11.96 -0.84 33.17
CA SER A 107 11.93 -2.20 33.70
C SER A 107 11.70 -3.27 32.63
N VAL A 108 12.24 -4.48 32.90
CA VAL A 108 11.97 -5.70 32.08
C VAL A 108 10.49 -6.10 32.12
N SER A 109 9.78 -5.80 33.21
CA SER A 109 8.36 -6.09 33.33
C SER A 109 7.51 -5.30 32.33
N THR A 110 7.90 -4.07 32.02
CA THR A 110 7.26 -3.25 30.99
C THR A 110 7.35 -3.93 29.61
N ILE A 111 8.51 -4.51 29.26
CA ILE A 111 8.68 -5.22 28.00
C ILE A 111 7.84 -6.50 27.94
N ARG A 112 7.77 -7.25 29.08
CA ARG A 112 6.87 -8.41 29.18
C ARG A 112 5.40 -8.01 28.98
N ASN A 113 4.99 -6.88 29.55
CA ASN A 113 3.64 -6.36 29.36
C ASN A 113 3.36 -6.02 27.88
N HIS A 114 4.30 -5.40 27.17
CA HIS A 114 4.15 -5.16 25.72
C HIS A 114 4.01 -6.47 24.92
N ARG A 115 4.82 -7.50 25.24
CA ARG A 115 4.67 -8.83 24.60
C ARG A 115 3.29 -9.42 24.86
N PHE A 116 2.77 -9.29 26.09
CA PHE A 116 1.42 -9.73 26.43
C PHE A 116 0.35 -8.97 25.63
N GLN A 117 0.46 -7.65 25.57
CA GLN A 117 -0.48 -6.81 24.80
C GLN A 117 -0.49 -7.18 23.30
N PHE A 118 0.67 -7.46 22.69
CA PHE A 118 0.73 -7.92 21.30
C PHE A 118 0.06 -9.30 21.12
N LYS A 119 0.23 -10.19 22.08
CA LYS A 119 -0.45 -11.50 22.06
C LYS A 119 -1.97 -11.37 22.21
N GLU A 120 -2.45 -10.49 23.06
CA GLU A 120 -3.88 -10.20 23.16
C GLU A 120 -4.44 -9.60 21.88
N ARG A 121 -3.71 -8.66 21.27
CA ARG A 121 -4.08 -8.08 19.97
C ARG A 121 -4.11 -9.12 18.86
N GLU A 122 -3.14 -10.05 18.82
CA GLU A 122 -3.13 -11.17 17.88
C GLU A 122 -4.39 -12.03 18.04
N ARG A 123 -4.77 -12.40 19.26
CA ARG A 123 -5.99 -13.17 19.54
C ARG A 123 -7.27 -12.45 19.10
N GLN A 124 -7.39 -11.17 19.46
CA GLN A 124 -8.52 -10.33 19.07
C GLN A 124 -8.62 -10.20 17.54
N SER A 125 -7.49 -9.96 16.87
CA SER A 125 -7.44 -9.86 15.42
C SER A 125 -7.86 -11.16 14.73
N LYS A 126 -7.44 -12.32 15.26
CA LYS A 126 -7.84 -13.63 14.74
C LYS A 126 -9.34 -13.84 14.83
N LEU A 127 -9.95 -13.55 15.98
CA LEU A 127 -11.40 -13.67 16.15
C LEU A 127 -12.17 -12.71 15.27
N PHE A 128 -11.69 -11.47 15.16
CA PHE A 128 -12.31 -10.47 14.29
C PHE A 128 -12.25 -10.87 12.82
N LEU A 129 -11.13 -11.41 12.33
CA LEU A 129 -11.02 -11.92 10.96
C LEU A 129 -12.02 -13.05 10.69
N VAL A 130 -12.17 -14.00 11.62
CA VAL A 130 -13.16 -15.09 11.48
C VAL A 130 -14.59 -14.53 11.41
N LEU A 131 -14.92 -13.57 12.26
CA LEU A 131 -16.24 -12.90 12.22
C LEU A 131 -16.48 -12.22 10.88
N MET A 132 -15.48 -11.51 10.34
CA MET A 132 -15.60 -10.86 9.03
C MET A 132 -15.75 -11.84 7.88
N GLU A 133 -15.06 -12.99 7.91
CA GLU A 133 -15.23 -14.04 6.90
C GLU A 133 -16.64 -14.64 6.95
N ILE A 134 -17.18 -14.93 8.13
CA ILE A 134 -18.57 -15.42 8.30
C ILE A 134 -19.58 -14.37 7.77
N LEU A 135 -19.33 -13.09 8.07
CA LEU A 135 -20.21 -12.02 7.58
C LEU A 135 -20.20 -11.91 6.05
N LYS A 136 -19.06 -12.06 5.39
CA LYS A 136 -18.98 -12.06 3.91
C LYS A 136 -19.91 -13.12 3.27
N GLU A 137 -20.12 -14.25 3.93
CA GLU A 137 -20.99 -15.31 3.44
C GLU A 137 -22.50 -14.98 3.60
N LYS A 138 -22.86 -14.12 4.53
CA LYS A 138 -24.25 -13.88 4.96
C LYS A 138 -24.77 -12.50 4.62
N ASP A 139 -23.92 -11.47 4.66
CA ASP A 139 -24.33 -10.10 4.42
C ASP A 139 -24.40 -9.77 2.92
N GLN A 140 -25.56 -10.04 2.34
CA GLN A 140 -25.85 -9.76 0.93
C GLN A 140 -26.01 -8.24 0.64
N PHE A 141 -26.11 -7.43 1.66
CA PHE A 141 -26.30 -5.98 1.54
C PHE A 141 -25.03 -5.18 1.83
N ALA A 142 -23.92 -5.86 2.11
CA ALA A 142 -22.64 -5.19 2.34
C ALA A 142 -22.24 -4.37 1.11
N PRO A 143 -22.02 -3.05 1.24
CA PRO A 143 -21.56 -2.25 0.12
C PRO A 143 -20.11 -2.63 -0.25
N VAL A 144 -19.82 -2.65 -1.54
CA VAL A 144 -18.45 -2.82 -2.02
C VAL A 144 -17.73 -1.48 -1.93
N PHE A 145 -16.82 -1.36 -0.99
CA PHE A 145 -16.01 -0.16 -0.81
C PHE A 145 -14.84 -0.11 -1.79
N VAL A 146 -14.47 1.11 -2.19
CA VAL A 146 -13.26 1.35 -2.98
C VAL A 146 -12.03 0.91 -2.19
N SER A 147 -11.18 0.08 -2.81
CA SER A 147 -9.98 -0.45 -2.16
C SER A 147 -9.03 0.65 -1.68
N LEU A 148 -8.49 0.47 -0.48
CA LEU A 148 -7.41 1.28 0.05
C LEU A 148 -6.11 1.04 -0.73
N HIS A 149 -5.41 2.09 -1.16
CA HIS A 149 -4.06 1.90 -1.66
C HIS A 149 -3.07 1.75 -0.48
N LYS A 150 -2.11 0.86 -0.61
CA LYS A 150 -1.15 0.47 0.47
C LYS A 150 -0.38 1.66 1.06
N ASN A 151 -0.20 2.71 0.28
CA ASN A 151 0.55 3.92 0.67
C ASN A 151 -0.36 5.08 1.08
N ALA A 152 -1.63 4.81 1.41
CA ALA A 152 -2.54 5.84 1.89
C ALA A 152 -1.97 6.53 3.13
N LYS A 153 -1.63 7.81 3.01
CA LYS A 153 -1.12 8.62 4.13
C LYS A 153 -2.21 8.96 5.14
N ILE A 154 -3.47 8.89 4.73
CA ILE A 154 -4.62 9.23 5.56
C ILE A 154 -5.70 8.19 5.31
N VAL A 155 -5.91 7.30 6.29
CA VAL A 155 -6.99 6.31 6.29
C VAL A 155 -8.06 6.82 7.23
N ASP A 156 -9.09 7.45 6.69
CA ASP A 156 -10.23 8.01 7.42
C ASP A 156 -11.51 7.92 6.56
N GLN A 157 -12.52 8.69 6.91
CA GLN A 157 -13.80 8.73 6.19
C GLN A 157 -13.69 9.07 4.68
N ARG A 158 -12.53 9.51 4.18
CA ARG A 158 -12.29 9.73 2.75
C ARG A 158 -12.39 8.45 1.94
N TYR A 159 -12.08 7.30 2.56
CA TYR A 159 -12.20 5.97 1.96
C TYR A 159 -13.57 5.32 2.12
N ASN A 160 -14.47 5.95 2.86
CA ASN A 160 -15.87 5.54 2.93
C ASN A 160 -16.58 5.95 1.63
N VAL A 161 -16.19 5.31 0.54
CA VAL A 161 -16.76 5.49 -0.81
C VAL A 161 -17.04 4.11 -1.37
N THR A 162 -18.28 3.87 -1.80
CA THR A 162 -18.64 2.62 -2.49
C THR A 162 -18.28 2.70 -3.97
N GLU A 163 -18.17 1.55 -4.65
CA GLU A 163 -17.94 1.52 -6.10
C GLU A 163 -19.05 2.25 -6.86
N GLU A 164 -20.31 2.15 -6.42
CA GLU A 164 -21.42 2.90 -7.01
C GLU A 164 -21.25 4.42 -6.86
N GLU A 165 -20.80 4.88 -5.67
CA GLU A 165 -20.52 6.30 -5.45
C GLU A 165 -19.35 6.77 -6.33
N LYS A 166 -18.30 5.95 -6.47
CA LYS A 166 -17.16 6.23 -7.36
C LYS A 166 -17.61 6.46 -8.79
N GLU A 167 -18.45 5.56 -9.34
CA GLU A 167 -18.98 5.71 -10.71
C GLU A 167 -19.77 7.02 -10.87
N LYS A 168 -20.62 7.35 -9.88
CA LYS A 168 -21.37 8.61 -9.87
C LYS A 168 -20.45 9.84 -9.83
N ILE A 169 -19.38 9.80 -9.02
CA ILE A 169 -18.38 10.86 -8.93
C ILE A 169 -17.68 11.03 -10.27
N ILE A 170 -17.18 9.96 -10.87
CA ILE A 170 -16.51 10.01 -12.17
C ILE A 170 -17.43 10.61 -13.24
N LYS A 171 -18.66 10.11 -13.34
CA LYS A 171 -19.65 10.60 -14.32
C LYS A 171 -19.97 12.10 -14.14
N ASN A 172 -20.00 12.60 -12.91
CA ASN A 172 -20.36 13.99 -12.63
C ASN A 172 -19.21 14.96 -12.86
N PHE A 173 -17.99 14.56 -12.51
CA PHE A 173 -16.81 15.44 -12.52
C PHE A 173 -16.01 15.37 -13.81
N PHE A 174 -16.05 14.26 -14.56
CA PHE A 174 -15.40 14.18 -15.86
C PHE A 174 -16.38 14.47 -17.01
N SER A 175 -15.87 15.11 -18.05
CA SER A 175 -16.67 15.41 -19.25
C SER A 175 -16.83 14.17 -20.13
N LYS A 176 -18.03 14.00 -20.70
CA LYS A 176 -18.28 13.00 -21.73
C LYS A 176 -17.86 13.49 -23.12
N GLU A 177 -17.93 14.80 -23.35
CA GLU A 177 -17.66 15.45 -24.63
C GLU A 177 -16.16 15.55 -24.93
N THR A 178 -15.38 15.85 -23.88
CA THR A 178 -13.92 15.84 -23.89
C THR A 178 -13.44 14.67 -23.04
N ILE A 179 -13.17 13.53 -23.66
CA ILE A 179 -12.89 12.28 -22.96
C ILE A 179 -11.83 12.49 -21.86
N GLY A 180 -12.29 12.35 -20.61
CA GLY A 180 -11.43 12.39 -19.43
C GLY A 180 -11.04 13.78 -18.91
N HIS A 181 -11.59 14.89 -19.44
CA HIS A 181 -11.36 16.22 -18.88
C HIS A 181 -12.15 16.43 -17.59
N LEU A 182 -11.45 16.90 -16.54
CA LEU A 182 -12.05 17.27 -15.27
C LEU A 182 -12.74 18.64 -15.40
N LYS A 183 -14.03 18.71 -15.10
CA LYS A 183 -14.81 19.95 -15.15
C LYS A 183 -14.43 20.92 -14.04
N ALA A 184 -14.29 20.41 -12.82
CA ALA A 184 -13.91 21.17 -11.63
C ALA A 184 -13.28 20.23 -10.59
N PHE A 185 -12.29 20.73 -9.83
CA PHE A 185 -11.70 19.97 -8.74
C PHE A 185 -12.61 20.06 -7.50
N PRO A 186 -13.01 18.93 -6.90
CA PRO A 186 -14.01 18.94 -5.83
C PRO A 186 -13.47 19.48 -4.50
N ALA A 187 -14.37 20.06 -3.69
CA ALA A 187 -14.04 20.47 -2.32
C ALA A 187 -14.06 19.29 -1.34
N LYS A 188 -14.99 18.30 -1.53
CA LYS A 188 -15.15 17.16 -0.62
C LYS A 188 -13.97 16.19 -0.73
N GLU A 189 -13.35 15.86 0.42
CA GLU A 189 -12.16 15.03 0.48
C GLU A 189 -12.34 13.64 -0.16
N LYS A 190 -13.49 12.97 0.09
CA LYS A 190 -13.77 11.67 -0.53
C LYS A 190 -13.86 11.74 -2.07
N TYR A 191 -14.27 12.87 -2.63
CA TYR A 191 -14.32 13.07 -4.08
C TYR A 191 -12.94 13.34 -4.65
N LYS A 192 -12.10 14.11 -3.92
CA LYS A 192 -10.69 14.32 -4.28
C LYS A 192 -9.97 12.98 -4.43
N LEU A 193 -10.16 12.06 -3.48
CA LEU A 193 -9.54 10.73 -3.52
C LEU A 193 -9.83 10.00 -4.83
N ILE A 194 -11.09 9.98 -5.27
CA ILE A 194 -11.50 9.30 -6.51
C ILE A 194 -10.90 9.99 -7.73
N ILE A 195 -10.98 11.32 -7.78
CA ILE A 195 -10.42 12.12 -8.89
C ILE A 195 -8.90 11.92 -8.99
N LEU A 196 -8.19 11.96 -7.86
CA LEU A 196 -6.74 11.78 -7.83
C LEU A 196 -6.33 10.36 -8.25
N ARG A 197 -7.12 9.33 -7.90
CA ARG A 197 -6.90 7.96 -8.36
C ARG A 197 -6.99 7.86 -9.89
N GLU A 198 -7.96 8.53 -10.51
CA GLU A 198 -8.09 8.61 -11.96
C GLU A 198 -6.89 9.32 -12.62
N PHE A 199 -6.38 10.40 -12.01
CA PHE A 199 -5.15 11.04 -12.50
C PHE A 199 -3.90 10.16 -12.30
N ALA A 200 -3.83 9.40 -11.20
CA ALA A 200 -2.71 8.51 -10.96
C ALA A 200 -2.60 7.39 -12.02
N SER A 201 -3.73 6.94 -12.55
CA SER A 201 -3.76 5.91 -13.62
C SER A 201 -3.14 6.37 -14.96
N ASP A 202 -2.96 7.67 -15.17
CA ASP A 202 -2.30 8.21 -16.36
C ASP A 202 -0.77 8.03 -16.34
N PHE A 203 -0.22 7.66 -15.20
CA PHE A 203 1.23 7.48 -15.01
C PHE A 203 1.61 5.99 -15.05
N LYS A 204 2.74 5.70 -15.67
CA LYS A 204 3.27 4.33 -15.73
C LYS A 204 3.98 3.96 -14.42
N LYS A 205 3.72 2.75 -13.92
CA LYS A 205 4.45 2.17 -12.79
C LYS A 205 5.94 2.05 -13.10
N ASN A 206 6.77 2.14 -12.07
CA ASN A 206 8.22 1.99 -12.15
C ASN A 206 8.93 2.98 -13.09
N ARG A 207 8.26 4.09 -13.46
CA ARG A 207 8.84 5.16 -14.27
C ARG A 207 9.06 6.41 -13.43
N LYS A 208 10.22 7.04 -13.61
CA LYS A 208 10.54 8.37 -13.09
C LYS A 208 10.20 9.43 -14.13
N TYR A 209 9.66 10.54 -13.70
CA TYR A 209 9.23 11.68 -14.50
C TYR A 209 9.92 12.94 -13.98
N ASP A 210 10.25 13.88 -14.85
CA ASP A 210 10.56 15.25 -14.44
C ASP A 210 9.27 16.05 -14.18
N GLU A 211 9.42 17.25 -13.61
CA GLU A 211 8.27 18.10 -13.31
C GLU A 211 7.49 18.51 -14.56
N LYS A 212 8.18 18.74 -15.68
CA LYS A 212 7.54 19.16 -16.94
C LYS A 212 6.69 18.03 -17.51
N GLU A 213 7.19 16.80 -17.50
CA GLU A 213 6.45 15.61 -17.93
C GLU A 213 5.17 15.42 -17.08
N VAL A 214 5.29 15.51 -15.74
CA VAL A 214 4.13 15.42 -14.83
C VAL A 214 3.09 16.49 -15.16
N ASN A 215 3.54 17.74 -15.32
CA ASN A 215 2.66 18.84 -15.67
C ASN A 215 1.97 18.64 -17.02
N GLN A 216 2.67 18.14 -18.03
CA GLN A 216 2.11 17.87 -19.36
C GLN A 216 1.04 16.77 -19.32
N ILE A 217 1.27 15.70 -18.53
CA ILE A 217 0.31 14.61 -18.38
C ILE A 217 -0.97 15.14 -17.72
N ILE A 218 -0.86 15.87 -16.61
CA ILE A 218 -2.01 16.41 -15.89
C ILE A 218 -2.77 17.46 -16.73
N LYS A 219 -2.05 18.36 -17.43
CA LYS A 219 -2.65 19.40 -18.28
C LYS A 219 -3.56 18.85 -19.37
N LYS A 220 -3.35 17.63 -19.84
CA LYS A 220 -4.24 16.98 -20.81
C LYS A 220 -5.68 16.83 -20.30
N ARG A 221 -5.86 16.79 -18.97
CA ARG A 221 -7.16 16.55 -18.32
C ARG A 221 -7.63 17.69 -17.43
N TYR A 222 -6.73 18.57 -16.97
CA TYR A 222 -7.10 19.70 -16.10
C TYR A 222 -6.07 20.83 -16.17
N THR A 223 -6.55 22.08 -16.27
CA THR A 223 -5.69 23.26 -16.43
C THR A 223 -4.88 23.60 -15.20
N ASP A 224 -5.46 23.46 -13.98
CA ASP A 224 -4.76 23.67 -12.72
C ASP A 224 -3.99 22.38 -12.31
N PHE A 225 -2.93 22.12 -13.08
CA PHE A 225 -2.06 20.96 -12.86
C PHE A 225 -1.25 21.07 -11.55
N VAL A 226 -1.01 22.28 -11.05
CA VAL A 226 -0.24 22.51 -9.83
C VAL A 226 -1.00 21.95 -8.62
N THR A 227 -2.29 22.24 -8.54
CA THR A 227 -3.18 21.72 -7.49
C THR A 227 -3.24 20.20 -7.54
N ILE A 228 -3.47 19.60 -8.70
CA ILE A 228 -3.54 18.13 -8.84
C ILE A 228 -2.20 17.50 -8.44
N ARG A 229 -1.06 18.01 -8.95
CA ARG A 229 0.26 17.47 -8.61
C ARG A 229 0.53 17.49 -7.10
N ARG A 230 0.19 18.59 -6.42
CA ARG A 230 0.34 18.71 -4.95
C ARG A 230 -0.50 17.66 -4.22
N TYR A 231 -1.76 17.52 -4.60
CA TYR A 231 -2.65 16.55 -3.97
C TYR A 231 -2.27 15.09 -4.27
N LEU A 232 -1.74 14.77 -5.45
CA LEU A 232 -1.21 13.43 -5.73
C LEU A 232 -0.11 13.02 -4.74
N ILE A 233 0.75 13.96 -4.33
CA ILE A 233 1.80 13.72 -3.33
C ILE A 233 1.20 13.67 -1.92
N GLU A 234 0.30 14.59 -1.59
CA GLU A 234 -0.34 14.69 -0.28
C GLU A 234 -1.16 13.44 0.06
N TYR A 235 -1.91 12.91 -0.92
CA TYR A 235 -2.71 11.70 -0.75
C TYR A 235 -1.90 10.40 -0.88
N GLY A 236 -0.61 10.49 -1.23
CA GLY A 236 0.28 9.34 -1.30
C GLY A 236 0.18 8.54 -2.59
N PHE A 237 -0.36 9.10 -3.66
CA PHE A 237 -0.33 8.50 -5.00
C PHE A 237 1.04 8.65 -5.67
N MET A 238 1.71 9.77 -5.45
CA MET A 238 3.04 10.05 -5.99
C MET A 238 4.04 10.43 -4.90
N GLU A 239 5.30 10.19 -5.19
CA GLU A 239 6.44 10.71 -4.46
C GLU A 239 7.31 11.59 -5.35
N ARG A 240 8.15 12.41 -4.70
CA ARG A 240 9.15 13.22 -5.38
C ARG A 240 10.44 13.28 -4.57
N LYS A 241 11.55 13.60 -5.24
CA LYS A 241 12.76 14.03 -4.54
C LYS A 241 12.52 15.37 -3.82
N PRO A 242 13.24 15.62 -2.72
CA PRO A 242 13.12 16.89 -1.99
C PRO A 242 13.37 18.13 -2.86
N ASP A 243 14.27 18.05 -3.84
CA ASP A 243 14.62 19.09 -4.80
C ASP A 243 13.59 19.26 -5.95
N GLY A 244 12.58 18.39 -6.01
CA GLY A 244 11.56 18.41 -7.06
C GLY A 244 12.03 17.95 -8.44
N SER A 245 13.25 17.41 -8.57
CA SER A 245 13.83 17.02 -9.86
C SER A 245 13.21 15.74 -10.44
N GLN A 246 12.64 14.86 -9.62
CA GLN A 246 12.06 13.60 -10.04
C GLN A 246 10.78 13.28 -9.27
N TYR A 247 9.81 12.70 -9.99
CA TYR A 247 8.51 12.24 -9.49
C TYR A 247 8.28 10.79 -9.94
N TRP A 248 7.58 10.00 -9.15
CA TRP A 248 7.18 8.64 -9.52
C TRP A 248 5.90 8.24 -8.78
N LEU A 249 5.16 7.27 -9.35
CA LEU A 249 4.07 6.64 -8.62
C LEU A 249 4.64 5.87 -7.43
N LYS A 250 3.96 5.93 -6.30
CA LYS A 250 4.28 5.04 -5.19
C LYS A 250 3.98 3.60 -5.56
N GLU A 251 4.82 2.70 -5.09
CA GLU A 251 4.59 1.26 -5.23
C GLU A 251 3.27 0.86 -4.60
N GLY A 252 2.54 -0.05 -5.25
CA GLY A 252 1.28 -0.58 -4.72
C GLY A 252 0.01 0.23 -5.00
N LEU A 253 0.03 1.01 -6.09
CA LEU A 253 -1.17 1.67 -6.65
C LEU A 253 -1.86 0.78 -7.67
#